data_7c5d0feafa93cc2a4142b0c050cb299c
#
_entry.id   7c5d0feafa93cc2a4142b0c050cb299c
#
_cell.length_a   1.000
_cell.length_b   1.000
_cell.length_c   1.000
_cell.angle_alpha   90.00
_cell.angle_beta   90.00
_cell.angle_gamma   90.00
#
_symmetry.space_group_name_H-M   'P 1'
#
loop_
_entity.id
_entity.type
_entity.pdbx_description
1 polymer ?
#
loop_
_entity_poly.entity_id
_entity_poly.type
_entity_poly.pdbx_seq_one_letter_code
_entity_poly.pdbx_strand_id
1 'polypeptide(L)'
;VTLEDGVIHLTRPTDDKNHRALHGLYRSLINNMVVGCSEGYKKELELVGVGYRVSNTGQLLDLSLGYTHNIYLQLPKEVKVETKSERNKNPLIILESADKQLLGQICAKIRSFRMPEPYKGKGIKFVGEEIRRKSGKSAGK
;
A
#
# COMPACT_ATOMS: atom_id res chain seq x y z
N VAL A 1 -25.86 13.91 -6.23
CA VAL A 1 -25.16 14.18 -4.95
C VAL A 1 -25.57 15.55 -4.45
N THR A 2 -26.07 15.61 -3.23
CA THR A 2 -26.47 16.86 -2.58
C THR A 2 -25.82 16.95 -1.20
N LEU A 3 -25.53 18.17 -0.77
CA LEU A 3 -25.00 18.44 0.57
C LEU A 3 -26.02 19.24 1.35
N GLU A 4 -26.53 18.69 2.45
CA GLU A 4 -27.50 19.32 3.34
C GLU A 4 -27.09 19.09 4.79
N ASP A 5 -27.00 20.20 5.56
CA ASP A 5 -26.69 20.18 7.00
C ASP A 5 -25.43 19.36 7.37
N GLY A 6 -24.39 19.43 6.52
CA GLY A 6 -23.17 18.69 6.75
C GLY A 6 -23.26 17.19 6.40
N VAL A 7 -24.35 16.75 5.79
CA VAL A 7 -24.55 15.37 5.35
C VAL A 7 -24.57 15.30 3.84
N ILE A 8 -23.81 14.39 3.27
CA ILE A 8 -23.79 14.15 1.83
C ILE A 8 -24.80 13.06 1.50
N HIS A 9 -25.76 13.40 0.64
CA HIS A 9 -26.80 12.50 0.18
C HIS A 9 -26.54 12.05 -1.26
N LEU A 10 -26.60 10.74 -1.48
CA LEU A 10 -26.54 10.15 -2.81
C LEU A 10 -27.86 9.49 -3.13
N THR A 11 -28.39 9.79 -4.30
CA THR A 11 -29.62 9.20 -4.79
C THR A 11 -29.38 8.56 -6.15
N ARG A 12 -30.17 7.54 -6.47
CA ARG A 12 -30.12 6.89 -7.78
C ARG A 12 -31.46 7.10 -8.51
N PRO A 13 -31.43 7.21 -9.84
CA PRO A 13 -32.65 7.48 -10.59
C PRO A 13 -33.60 6.27 -10.68
N THR A 14 -33.09 5.05 -10.66
CA THR A 14 -33.88 3.81 -10.75
C THR A 14 -33.28 2.73 -9.86
N ASP A 15 -34.01 1.63 -9.67
CA ASP A 15 -33.55 0.44 -8.96
C ASP A 15 -32.97 -0.62 -9.90
N ASP A 16 -32.52 -0.21 -11.09
CA ASP A 16 -31.82 -1.10 -12.00
C ASP A 16 -30.51 -1.64 -11.37
N LYS A 17 -30.12 -2.84 -11.76
CA LYS A 17 -28.96 -3.53 -11.22
C LYS A 17 -27.68 -2.67 -11.31
N ASN A 18 -27.46 -2.03 -12.47
CA ASN A 18 -26.28 -1.18 -12.68
C ASN A 18 -26.33 0.08 -11.81
N HIS A 19 -27.48 0.72 -11.68
CA HIS A 19 -27.63 1.90 -10.83
C HIS A 19 -27.45 1.58 -9.35
N ARG A 20 -27.91 0.44 -8.91
CA ARG A 20 -27.71 -0.02 -7.53
C ARG A 20 -26.22 -0.28 -7.24
N ALA A 21 -25.52 -0.92 -8.17
CA ALA A 21 -24.08 -1.19 -8.05
C ALA A 21 -23.27 0.12 -7.99
N LEU A 22 -23.55 1.06 -8.89
CA LEU A 22 -22.88 2.36 -8.93
C LEU A 22 -23.19 3.21 -7.70
N HIS A 23 -24.41 3.14 -7.19
CA HIS A 23 -24.81 3.85 -5.97
C HIS A 23 -23.96 3.44 -4.78
N GLY A 24 -23.80 2.15 -4.55
CA GLY A 24 -22.93 1.63 -3.49
C GLY A 24 -21.47 2.00 -3.69
N LEU A 25 -20.98 1.91 -4.92
CA LEU A 25 -19.59 2.26 -5.26
C LEU A 25 -19.31 3.74 -4.98
N TYR A 26 -20.14 4.64 -5.46
CA TYR A 26 -19.93 6.08 -5.26
C TYR A 26 -20.04 6.49 -3.79
N ARG A 27 -20.95 5.87 -3.05
CA ARG A 27 -21.03 6.10 -1.60
C ARG A 27 -19.71 5.75 -0.92
N SER A 28 -19.14 4.59 -1.23
CA SER A 28 -17.87 4.14 -0.65
C SER A 28 -16.72 5.05 -1.05
N LEU A 29 -16.65 5.47 -2.32
CA LEU A 29 -15.60 6.36 -2.81
C LEU A 29 -15.65 7.74 -2.14
N ILE A 30 -16.84 8.32 -2.01
CA ILE A 30 -17.03 9.62 -1.36
C ILE A 30 -16.66 9.52 0.13
N ASN A 31 -17.07 8.45 0.80
CA ASN A 31 -16.69 8.22 2.19
C ASN A 31 -15.16 8.13 2.36
N ASN A 32 -14.49 7.45 1.44
CA ASN A 32 -13.02 7.38 1.44
C ASN A 32 -12.39 8.76 1.25
N MET A 33 -12.95 9.62 0.41
CA MET A 33 -12.48 10.99 0.23
C MET A 33 -12.64 11.82 1.50
N VAL A 34 -13.77 11.70 2.18
CA VAL A 34 -14.04 12.43 3.43
C VAL A 34 -13.04 12.01 4.51
N VAL A 35 -12.85 10.72 4.69
CA VAL A 35 -11.88 10.20 5.66
C VAL A 35 -10.46 10.63 5.29
N GLY A 36 -10.11 10.58 4.03
CA GLY A 36 -8.78 10.98 3.55
C GLY A 36 -8.48 12.45 3.77
N CYS A 37 -9.46 13.32 3.59
CA CYS A 37 -9.30 14.77 3.81
C CYS A 37 -9.29 15.15 5.30
N SER A 38 -9.91 14.36 6.16
CA SER A 38 -9.97 14.63 7.60
C SER A 38 -8.82 13.98 8.38
N GLU A 39 -8.66 12.67 8.25
CA GLU A 39 -7.67 11.88 8.99
C GLU A 39 -6.44 11.51 8.17
N GLY A 40 -6.63 11.34 6.85
CA GLY A 40 -5.61 10.82 5.96
C GLY A 40 -5.45 9.31 6.08
N TYR A 41 -4.66 8.75 5.17
CA TYR A 41 -4.32 7.33 5.16
C TYR A 41 -2.82 7.14 5.30
N LYS A 42 -2.44 6.13 6.07
CA LYS A 42 -1.05 5.78 6.30
C LYS A 42 -0.88 4.28 6.10
N LYS A 43 0.16 3.91 5.36
CA LYS A 43 0.57 2.51 5.16
C LYS A 43 2.05 2.37 5.43
N GLU A 44 2.41 1.28 6.06
CA GLU A 44 3.80 0.96 6.34
C GLU A 44 4.17 -0.37 5.70
N LEU A 45 5.29 -0.38 4.98
CA LEU A 45 5.85 -1.56 4.34
C LEU A 45 7.18 -1.91 5.01
N GLU A 46 7.39 -3.20 5.20
CA GLU A 46 8.60 -3.75 5.81
C GLU A 46 9.35 -4.59 4.78
N LEU A 47 10.67 -4.37 4.69
CA LEU A 47 11.53 -5.15 3.82
C LEU A 47 12.19 -6.25 4.65
N VAL A 48 11.84 -7.50 4.34
CA VAL A 48 12.39 -8.68 5.02
C VAL A 48 13.40 -9.36 4.12
N GLY A 49 14.66 -9.35 4.51
CA GLY A 49 15.74 -10.00 3.76
C GLY A 49 17.10 -9.44 4.13
N VAL A 50 18.11 -10.30 4.10
CA VAL A 50 19.49 -9.91 4.37
C VAL A 50 20.00 -9.02 3.24
N GLY A 51 20.56 -7.86 3.59
CA GLY A 51 21.09 -6.91 2.62
C GLY A 51 20.06 -6.03 1.93
N TYR A 52 18.78 -6.17 2.26
CA TYR A 52 17.74 -5.28 1.73
C TYR A 52 17.88 -3.90 2.34
N ARG A 53 17.84 -2.88 1.48
CA ARG A 53 17.98 -1.48 1.89
C ARG A 53 16.94 -0.61 1.20
N VAL A 54 16.60 0.47 1.85
CA VAL A 54 15.70 1.48 1.30
C VAL A 54 16.20 2.86 1.70
N SER A 55 16.12 3.78 0.77
CA SER A 55 16.34 5.21 1.02
C SER A 55 15.43 6.02 0.11
N ASN A 56 15.26 7.29 0.45
CA ASN A 56 14.50 8.20 -0.41
C ASN A 56 15.22 9.55 -0.51
N THR A 57 15.15 10.12 -1.70
CA THR A 57 15.61 11.48 -1.97
C THR A 57 14.38 12.26 -2.45
N GLY A 58 13.73 12.99 -1.53
CA GLY A 58 12.45 13.61 -1.83
C GLY A 58 11.40 12.55 -2.18
N GLN A 59 10.88 12.62 -3.41
CA GLN A 59 9.86 11.67 -3.92
C GLN A 59 10.45 10.49 -4.68
N LEU A 60 11.76 10.41 -4.79
CA LEU A 60 12.43 9.28 -5.43
C LEU A 60 12.80 8.22 -4.39
N LEU A 61 12.22 7.05 -4.53
CA LEU A 61 12.47 5.90 -3.66
C LEU A 61 13.53 5.01 -4.29
N ASP A 62 14.58 4.69 -3.54
CA ASP A 62 15.68 3.81 -3.95
C ASP A 62 15.61 2.52 -3.14
N LEU A 63 15.45 1.41 -3.82
CA LEU A 63 15.29 0.09 -3.23
C LEU A 63 16.40 -0.85 -3.67
N SER A 64 17.10 -1.45 -2.70
CA SER A 64 18.04 -2.53 -2.94
C SER A 64 17.44 -3.84 -2.41
N LEU A 65 17.04 -4.72 -3.32
CA LEU A 65 16.25 -5.91 -3.02
C LEU A 65 16.95 -7.22 -3.41
N GLY A 66 18.27 -7.23 -3.39
CA GLY A 66 19.05 -8.41 -3.72
C GLY A 66 19.22 -8.66 -5.23
N TYR A 67 18.80 -7.71 -6.05
CA TYR A 67 19.06 -7.72 -7.50
C TYR A 67 20.45 -7.13 -7.80
N THR A 68 20.92 -7.32 -9.02
CA THR A 68 22.21 -6.76 -9.48
C THR A 68 22.18 -5.24 -9.59
N HIS A 69 21.00 -4.64 -9.66
CA HIS A 69 20.79 -3.19 -9.72
C HIS A 69 19.75 -2.76 -8.69
N ASN A 70 19.79 -1.50 -8.31
CA ASN A 70 18.77 -0.91 -7.47
C ASN A 70 17.52 -0.58 -8.29
N ILE A 71 16.38 -0.58 -7.62
CA ILE A 71 15.10 -0.20 -8.21
C ILE A 71 14.78 1.22 -7.75
N TYR A 72 14.46 2.09 -8.71
CA TYR A 72 14.09 3.46 -8.44
C TYR A 72 12.62 3.67 -8.79
N LEU A 73 11.87 4.27 -7.89
CA LEU A 73 10.46 4.56 -8.09
C LEU A 73 10.20 6.03 -7.75
N GLN A 74 9.77 6.80 -8.74
CA GLN A 74 9.33 8.17 -8.55
C GLN A 74 7.89 8.18 -8.06
N LEU A 75 7.66 8.77 -6.89
CA LEU A 75 6.34 8.85 -6.29
C LEU A 75 5.64 10.16 -6.63
N PRO A 76 4.30 10.16 -6.77
CA PRO A 76 3.54 11.39 -6.96
C PRO A 76 3.68 12.34 -5.77
N LYS A 77 3.44 13.62 -6.01
CA LYS A 77 3.53 14.66 -4.97
C LYS A 77 2.48 14.49 -3.86
N GLU A 78 1.37 13.86 -4.18
CA GLU A 78 0.26 13.61 -3.27
C GLU A 78 0.58 12.58 -2.20
N VAL A 79 1.66 11.82 -2.38
CA VAL A 79 2.07 10.79 -1.43
C VAL A 79 3.33 11.23 -0.71
N LYS A 80 3.26 11.30 0.61
CA LYS A 80 4.44 11.54 1.44
C LYS A 80 5.13 10.21 1.69
N VAL A 81 6.45 10.20 1.55
CA VAL A 81 7.27 9.02 1.77
C VAL A 81 8.31 9.30 2.85
N GLU A 82 8.41 8.39 3.77
CA GLU A 82 9.47 8.34 4.76
C GLU A 82 10.09 6.95 4.76
N THR A 83 11.39 6.89 4.94
CA THR A 83 12.10 5.63 5.07
C THR A 83 12.81 5.58 6.40
N LYS A 84 12.77 4.42 7.06
CA LYS A 84 13.50 4.17 8.31
C LYS A 84 14.39 2.96 8.13
N SER A 85 15.64 3.12 8.48
CA SER A 85 16.61 2.03 8.44
C SER A 85 17.38 2.04 9.76
N GLU A 86 16.98 1.19 10.69
CA GLU A 86 17.61 1.04 11.99
C GLU A 86 18.50 -0.21 12.01
N ARG A 87 19.56 -0.13 12.79
CA ARG A 87 20.47 -1.26 12.96
C ARG A 87 19.75 -2.42 13.65
N ASN A 88 19.88 -3.63 13.09
CA ASN A 88 19.24 -4.86 13.57
C ASN A 88 17.71 -4.90 13.46
N LYS A 89 17.14 -3.99 12.68
CA LYS A 89 15.70 -4.00 12.35
C LYS A 89 15.50 -3.99 10.85
N ASN A 90 14.38 -4.52 10.40
CA ASN A 90 14.04 -4.48 8.99
C ASN A 90 13.77 -3.04 8.55
N PRO A 91 14.24 -2.64 7.35
CA PRO A 91 13.90 -1.33 6.82
C PRO A 91 12.40 -1.15 6.66
N LEU A 92 11.91 0.05 6.92
CA LEU A 92 10.50 0.41 6.82
C LEU A 92 10.30 1.53 5.80
N ILE A 93 9.22 1.44 5.05
CA ILE A 93 8.73 2.50 4.16
C ILE A 93 7.39 2.96 4.69
N ILE A 94 7.29 4.23 5.03
CA ILE A 94 6.06 4.83 5.55
C ILE A 94 5.50 5.73 4.46
N LEU A 95 4.27 5.46 4.06
CA LEU A 95 3.57 6.20 3.00
C LEU A 95 2.28 6.79 3.55
N GLU A 96 2.07 8.07 3.29
CA GLU A 96 0.86 8.79 3.71
C GLU A 96 0.24 9.52 2.52
N SER A 97 -1.06 9.48 2.41
CA SER A 97 -1.82 10.20 1.39
C SER A 97 -3.26 10.43 1.83
N ALA A 98 -3.89 11.46 1.28
CA ALA A 98 -5.32 11.67 1.41
C ALA A 98 -6.13 10.75 0.48
N ASP A 99 -5.52 10.25 -0.60
CA ASP A 99 -6.16 9.38 -1.58
C ASP A 99 -5.85 7.91 -1.26
N LYS A 100 -6.86 7.19 -0.78
CA LYS A 100 -6.75 5.77 -0.44
C LYS A 100 -6.39 4.90 -1.64
N GLN A 101 -6.99 5.17 -2.80
CA GLN A 101 -6.77 4.38 -4.01
C GLN A 101 -5.33 4.54 -4.51
N LEU A 102 -4.85 5.77 -4.60
CA LEU A 102 -3.48 6.06 -5.02
C LEU A 102 -2.46 5.42 -4.06
N LEU A 103 -2.67 5.57 -2.76
CA LEU A 103 -1.82 4.98 -1.74
C LEU A 103 -1.76 3.45 -1.87
N GLY A 104 -2.90 2.81 -2.06
CA GLY A 104 -2.99 1.37 -2.25
C GLY A 104 -2.29 0.90 -3.52
N GLN A 105 -2.43 1.62 -4.62
CA GLN A 105 -1.74 1.30 -5.89
C GLN A 105 -0.22 1.40 -5.74
N ILE A 106 0.27 2.43 -5.07
CA ILE A 106 1.70 2.62 -4.84
C ILE A 106 2.25 1.52 -3.93
N CYS A 107 1.55 1.19 -2.85
CA CYS A 107 1.95 0.08 -1.97
C CYS A 107 1.99 -1.25 -2.72
N ALA A 108 1.01 -1.53 -3.56
CA ALA A 108 0.97 -2.73 -4.38
C ALA A 108 2.13 -2.77 -5.39
N LYS A 109 2.45 -1.63 -5.99
CA LYS A 109 3.57 -1.51 -6.94
C LYS A 109 4.91 -1.79 -6.25
N ILE A 110 5.14 -1.19 -5.10
CA ILE A 110 6.37 -1.42 -4.32
C ILE A 110 6.47 -2.89 -3.92
N ARG A 111 5.39 -3.47 -3.42
CA ARG A 111 5.34 -4.87 -3.04
C ARG A 111 5.61 -5.80 -4.21
N SER A 112 5.19 -5.44 -5.42
CA SER A 112 5.40 -6.25 -6.62
C SER A 112 6.86 -6.38 -7.04
N PHE A 113 7.74 -5.48 -6.60
CA PHE A 113 9.16 -5.55 -6.93
C PHE A 113 9.84 -6.77 -6.30
N ARG A 114 9.39 -7.17 -5.13
CA ARG A 114 9.85 -8.39 -4.47
C ARG A 114 8.77 -8.89 -3.53
N MET A 115 7.86 -9.70 -4.05
CA MET A 115 6.77 -10.26 -3.25
C MET A 115 7.31 -11.21 -2.19
N PRO A 116 6.66 -11.28 -1.01
CA PRO A 116 7.10 -12.21 0.03
C PRO A 116 7.04 -13.65 -0.46
N GLU A 117 8.12 -14.39 -0.24
CA GLU A 117 8.15 -15.81 -0.59
C GLU A 117 7.48 -16.65 0.52
N PRO A 118 6.89 -17.81 0.16
CA PRO A 118 6.17 -18.61 1.15
C PRO A 118 7.05 -19.46 2.07
N TYR A 119 8.36 -19.58 1.79
CA TYR A 119 9.23 -20.45 2.55
C TYR A 119 9.92 -19.74 3.72
N LYS A 120 10.63 -18.65 3.45
CA LYS A 120 11.33 -17.87 4.48
C LYS A 120 10.70 -16.49 4.74
N GLY A 121 9.74 -16.10 3.94
CA GLY A 121 9.07 -14.81 4.08
C GLY A 121 9.87 -13.62 3.59
N LYS A 122 10.94 -13.82 2.81
CA LYS A 122 11.72 -12.73 2.23
C LYS A 122 10.92 -11.96 1.21
N GLY A 123 10.94 -10.66 1.30
CA GLY A 123 10.26 -9.76 0.36
C GLY A 123 9.73 -8.53 1.05
N ILE A 124 8.90 -7.79 0.35
CA ILE A 124 8.26 -6.59 0.87
C ILE A 124 6.84 -6.95 1.30
N LYS A 125 6.53 -6.73 2.58
CA LYS A 125 5.21 -6.99 3.13
C LYS A 125 4.71 -5.78 3.91
N PHE A 126 3.41 -5.72 4.20
CA PHE A 126 2.88 -4.73 5.13
C PHE A 126 3.32 -5.07 6.56
N VAL A 127 3.53 -4.05 7.37
CA VAL A 127 3.83 -4.26 8.80
C VAL A 127 2.64 -4.96 9.45
N GLY A 128 2.93 -6.06 10.14
CA GLY A 128 1.89 -6.89 10.76
C GLY A 128 1.22 -7.90 9.84
N GLU A 129 1.57 -7.94 8.55
CA GLU A 129 1.05 -8.96 7.63
C GLU A 129 1.65 -10.33 7.95
N GLU A 130 0.78 -11.32 8.12
CA GLU A 130 1.19 -12.71 8.29
C GLU A 130 1.28 -13.40 6.93
N ILE A 131 2.45 -13.93 6.63
CA ILE A 131 2.68 -14.67 5.39
C ILE A 131 2.45 -16.15 5.66
N ARG A 132 1.53 -16.76 4.91
CA ARG A 132 1.31 -18.20 4.98
C ARG A 132 2.55 -18.92 4.49
N ARG A 133 3.29 -19.52 5.40
CA ARG A 133 4.51 -20.26 5.07
C ARG A 133 4.19 -21.67 4.63
N LYS A 134 4.97 -22.14 3.67
CA LYS A 134 4.97 -23.53 3.22
C LYS A 134 6.22 -24.22 3.76
N SER A 135 6.09 -25.51 4.09
CA SER A 135 7.27 -26.32 4.39
C SER A 135 8.02 -26.63 3.12
N GLY A 136 9.35 -26.47 3.14
CA GLY A 136 10.20 -26.87 2.03
C GLY A 136 10.19 -28.38 1.85
N LYS A 137 10.72 -28.87 0.72
CA LYS A 137 10.93 -30.29 0.50
C LYS A 137 11.93 -30.82 1.54
N SER A 138 11.52 -31.83 2.33
CA SER A 138 12.46 -32.52 3.20
C SER A 138 13.40 -33.37 2.37
N ALA A 139 14.71 -33.13 2.50
CA ALA A 139 15.70 -33.93 1.83
C ALA A 139 15.75 -35.33 2.45
N GLY A 140 15.80 -36.38 1.65
CA GLY A 140 16.15 -37.73 2.09
C GLY A 140 15.01 -38.61 2.57
N LYS A 141 13.78 -38.39 2.14
CA LYS A 141 12.68 -39.39 2.32
C LYS A 141 11.79 -39.43 1.10
#